data_fdd66d4d615c9d0eb302974d39ea993a
#
_entry.id   fdd66d4d615c9d0eb302974d39ea993a
#
_cell.length_a   1.000
_cell.length_b   1.000
_cell.length_c   1.000
_cell.angle_alpha   90.00
_cell.angle_beta   90.00
_cell.angle_gamma   90.00
#
_symmetry.space_group_name_H-M   'P 1'
#
loop_
_entity.id
_entity.type
_entity.pdbx_description
1 polymer ?
#
loop_
_entity_poly.entity_id
_entity_poly.type
_entity_poly.pdbx_seq_one_letter_code
_entity_poly.pdbx_strand_id
1 'polypeptide(L)'
;MVRTYAEAGVDIDASDRATAALVAQLGGTTREGDGMPIAMENGFAGLVRLGDGALAVCTDGVGTKLLLARELDSLDTIGVDCVAMNVNDLICVGAEPLTFVDYVALDKPDDVLMAQLGAGLAEGCRLANCTLSGGETAVVPELVRDFDLAGTAVGWVARGDIIDGSRVADGDALIGLASSGPHSNGYTLIRRLFNNDPVLGAQLVAPTRIYVQSVLALLGAVDVHALAHITGGGLENLLRMNSSFRYVVNNPLPVPEAFDWLQRKGDIAPTEMYRTFNMGLGMVIAVATGDEARALEVLKHAGETAQIIGCVAAGKGVMHAALE
;
A
#
# COMPACT_ATOMS: atom_id res chain seq x y z
N MET A 1 -3.57 -21.35 19.54
CA MET A 1 -3.94 -20.77 18.24
C MET A 1 -3.43 -19.34 18.23
N VAL A 2 -2.81 -18.92 17.13
CA VAL A 2 -2.30 -17.54 16.98
C VAL A 2 -3.47 -16.66 16.60
N ARG A 3 -3.79 -15.65 17.42
CA ARG A 3 -4.99 -14.79 17.27
C ARG A 3 -4.66 -13.35 16.92
N THR A 4 -3.39 -12.95 17.06
CA THR A 4 -2.92 -11.59 16.79
C THR A 4 -1.71 -11.59 15.87
N TYR A 5 -1.48 -10.45 15.23
CA TYR A 5 -0.32 -10.23 14.37
C TYR A 5 0.99 -10.29 15.18
N ALA A 6 0.98 -9.77 16.40
CA ALA A 6 2.11 -9.87 17.34
C ALA A 6 2.44 -11.32 17.72
N GLU A 7 1.43 -12.16 18.04
CA GLU A 7 1.61 -13.60 18.28
C GLU A 7 2.12 -14.34 17.02
N ALA A 8 1.84 -13.80 15.84
CA ALA A 8 2.38 -14.30 14.57
C ALA A 8 3.87 -13.96 14.37
N GLY A 9 4.44 -13.09 15.20
CA GLY A 9 5.84 -12.70 15.17
C GLY A 9 6.08 -11.30 14.59
N VAL A 10 5.02 -10.51 14.36
CA VAL A 10 5.12 -9.12 13.90
C VAL A 10 4.59 -8.19 14.99
N ASP A 11 5.48 -7.71 15.84
CA ASP A 11 5.20 -6.72 16.88
C ASP A 11 5.40 -5.32 16.27
N ILE A 12 4.28 -4.65 15.94
CA ILE A 12 4.28 -3.33 15.29
C ILE A 12 4.96 -2.30 16.20
N ASP A 13 4.65 -2.28 17.50
CA ASP A 13 5.23 -1.32 18.44
C ASP A 13 6.75 -1.49 18.58
N ALA A 14 7.24 -2.73 18.56
CA ALA A 14 8.68 -3.01 18.58
C ALA A 14 9.35 -2.58 17.27
N SER A 15 8.69 -2.79 16.13
CA SER A 15 9.17 -2.34 14.82
C SER A 15 9.26 -0.83 14.75
N ASP A 16 8.24 -0.11 15.23
CA ASP A 16 8.20 1.35 15.24
C ASP A 16 9.33 1.93 16.13
N ARG A 17 9.58 1.34 17.31
CA ARG A 17 10.70 1.75 18.17
C ARG A 17 12.06 1.51 17.49
N ALA A 18 12.22 0.39 16.79
CA ALA A 18 13.46 0.09 16.06
C ALA A 18 13.68 1.06 14.91
N THR A 19 12.61 1.38 14.15
CA THR A 19 12.64 2.37 13.07
C THR A 19 12.96 3.76 13.60
N ALA A 20 12.35 4.17 14.72
CA ALA A 20 12.65 5.45 15.36
C ALA A 20 14.13 5.55 15.80
N ALA A 21 14.71 4.45 16.30
CA ALA A 21 16.13 4.40 16.67
C ALA A 21 17.04 4.56 15.45
N LEU A 22 16.69 3.98 14.28
CA LEU A 22 17.42 4.18 13.04
C LEU A 22 17.29 5.64 12.57
N VAL A 23 16.08 6.18 12.52
CA VAL A 23 15.79 7.55 12.05
C VAL A 23 16.55 8.57 12.91
N ALA A 24 16.67 8.35 14.22
CA ALA A 24 17.41 9.23 15.12
C ALA A 24 18.92 9.38 14.74
N GLN A 25 19.48 8.44 13.99
CA GLN A 25 20.87 8.50 13.51
C GLN A 25 21.03 9.24 12.17
N LEU A 26 19.91 9.57 11.49
CA LEU A 26 19.94 10.19 10.16
C LEU A 26 20.07 11.72 10.22
N GLY A 27 20.16 12.30 11.41
CA GLY A 27 20.42 13.75 11.57
C GLY A 27 21.72 14.15 10.87
N GLY A 28 21.69 15.21 10.08
CA GLY A 28 22.85 15.67 9.31
C GLY A 28 22.95 15.12 7.89
N THR A 29 22.03 14.27 7.46
CA THR A 29 21.94 13.84 6.04
C THR A 29 21.17 14.82 5.15
N THR A 30 20.64 15.90 5.72
CA THR A 30 19.87 16.93 5.02
C THR A 30 20.78 17.80 4.18
N ARG A 31 20.49 17.95 2.90
CA ARG A 31 21.16 18.93 2.02
C ARG A 31 20.27 20.17 1.80
N GLU A 32 20.89 21.26 1.32
CA GLU A 32 20.19 22.48 0.92
C GLU A 32 19.90 22.49 -0.59
N GLY A 33 18.93 23.31 -1.02
CA GLY A 33 18.53 23.43 -2.43
C GLY A 33 17.81 22.20 -2.95
N ASP A 34 18.15 21.75 -4.15
CA ASP A 34 17.62 20.50 -4.70
C ASP A 34 18.11 19.30 -3.87
N GLY A 35 17.19 18.40 -3.56
CA GLY A 35 17.40 17.32 -2.62
C GLY A 35 17.13 17.68 -1.15
N MET A 36 16.73 18.92 -0.84
CA MET A 36 16.25 19.30 0.49
C MET A 36 14.93 18.56 0.78
N PRO A 37 14.79 17.87 1.94
CA PRO A 37 13.55 17.19 2.29
C PRO A 37 12.36 18.15 2.38
N ILE A 38 11.21 17.70 1.90
CA ILE A 38 9.91 18.33 2.15
C ILE A 38 9.26 17.53 3.26
N ALA A 39 9.01 18.20 4.39
CA ALA A 39 8.41 17.53 5.55
C ALA A 39 6.97 17.14 5.25
N MET A 40 6.64 15.87 5.48
CA MET A 40 5.30 15.32 5.42
C MET A 40 4.96 14.72 6.77
N GLU A 41 3.86 15.14 7.37
CA GLU A 41 3.38 14.48 8.59
C GLU A 41 2.76 13.14 8.20
N ASN A 42 3.41 12.04 8.57
CA ASN A 42 2.97 10.66 8.28
C ASN A 42 2.81 10.32 6.79
N GLY A 43 3.53 11.00 5.88
CA GLY A 43 3.46 10.77 4.44
C GLY A 43 3.74 9.32 4.01
N PHE A 44 3.15 8.89 2.90
CA PHE A 44 3.35 7.56 2.32
C PHE A 44 4.68 7.43 1.59
N ALA A 45 5.24 8.53 1.08
CA ALA A 45 6.52 8.57 0.38
C ALA A 45 7.41 9.68 0.94
N GLY A 46 8.72 9.52 0.82
CA GLY A 46 9.69 10.57 1.07
C GLY A 46 9.71 11.57 -0.08
N LEU A 47 9.69 12.88 0.22
CA LEU A 47 9.76 13.94 -0.76
C LEU A 47 11.04 14.74 -0.60
N VAL A 48 11.71 15.01 -1.74
CA VAL A 48 12.83 15.96 -1.79
C VAL A 48 12.62 16.96 -2.91
N ARG A 49 12.96 18.21 -2.64
CA ARG A 49 12.85 19.30 -3.60
C ARG A 49 13.68 19.02 -4.86
N LEU A 50 13.12 19.26 -6.04
CA LEU A 50 13.82 19.26 -7.31
C LEU A 50 13.20 20.28 -8.28
N GLY A 51 13.96 21.34 -8.59
CA GLY A 51 13.48 22.42 -9.46
C GLY A 51 12.20 23.09 -8.92
N ASP A 52 11.15 23.08 -9.73
CA ASP A 52 9.82 23.62 -9.44
C ASP A 52 8.86 22.60 -8.80
N GLY A 53 9.34 21.38 -8.50
CA GLY A 53 8.56 20.30 -7.92
C GLY A 53 9.32 19.54 -6.84
N ALA A 54 8.94 18.27 -6.70
CA ALA A 54 9.57 17.31 -5.81
C ALA A 54 9.74 15.95 -6.47
N LEU A 55 10.84 15.27 -6.16
CA LEU A 55 10.95 13.83 -6.33
C LEU A 55 10.31 13.15 -5.12
N ALA A 56 9.43 12.22 -5.40
CA ALA A 56 8.90 11.28 -4.43
C ALA A 56 9.65 9.95 -4.54
N VAL A 57 10.01 9.37 -3.41
CA VAL A 57 10.75 8.10 -3.35
C VAL A 57 10.06 7.20 -2.31
N CYS A 58 9.77 5.98 -2.72
CA CYS A 58 9.25 4.94 -1.84
C CYS A 58 10.03 3.64 -2.06
N THR A 59 10.31 2.91 -0.98
CA THR A 59 10.90 1.58 -1.05
C THR A 59 10.11 0.62 -0.17
N ASP A 60 9.72 -0.52 -0.73
CA ASP A 60 8.99 -1.58 -0.02
C ASP A 60 9.29 -2.94 -0.64
N GLY A 61 9.09 -3.99 0.15
CA GLY A 61 9.22 -5.38 -0.26
C GLY A 61 7.87 -6.11 -0.29
N VAL A 62 7.85 -7.28 -0.91
CA VAL A 62 6.64 -8.13 -0.96
C VAL A 62 6.37 -8.80 0.39
N GLY A 63 7.40 -9.07 1.16
CA GLY A 63 7.30 -9.72 2.45
C GLY A 63 6.90 -11.20 2.37
N THR A 64 6.26 -11.70 3.41
CA THR A 64 6.00 -13.16 3.57
C THR A 64 4.93 -13.73 2.62
N LYS A 65 4.30 -12.92 1.76
CA LYS A 65 3.48 -13.38 0.64
C LYS A 65 4.29 -14.26 -0.31
N LEU A 66 5.59 -13.97 -0.51
CA LEU A 66 6.52 -14.75 -1.32
C LEU A 66 6.46 -16.24 -1.01
N LEU A 67 6.40 -16.59 0.28
CA LEU A 67 6.42 -17.97 0.74
C LEU A 67 5.12 -18.72 0.41
N LEU A 68 3.97 -18.03 0.48
CA LEU A 68 2.68 -18.61 0.08
C LEU A 68 2.59 -18.74 -1.45
N ALA A 69 3.05 -17.74 -2.18
CA ALA A 69 3.08 -17.78 -3.64
C ALA A 69 3.99 -18.90 -4.17
N ARG A 70 5.13 -19.15 -3.51
CA ARG A 70 6.00 -20.30 -3.80
C ARG A 70 5.29 -21.63 -3.54
N GLU A 71 4.59 -21.76 -2.41
CA GLU A 71 3.83 -22.98 -2.06
C GLU A 71 2.71 -23.28 -3.07
N LEU A 72 2.10 -22.24 -3.63
CA LEU A 72 1.00 -22.34 -4.59
C LEU A 72 1.45 -22.27 -6.06
N ASP A 73 2.76 -22.23 -6.33
CA ASP A 73 3.33 -22.09 -7.69
C ASP A 73 2.74 -20.88 -8.45
N SER A 74 2.62 -19.74 -7.76
CA SER A 74 2.01 -18.49 -8.28
C SER A 74 3.00 -17.32 -8.16
N LEU A 75 4.19 -17.48 -8.77
CA LEU A 75 5.28 -16.51 -8.67
C LEU A 75 5.28 -15.45 -9.77
N ASP A 76 4.56 -15.70 -10.85
CA ASP A 76 4.45 -14.83 -12.02
C ASP A 76 3.75 -13.48 -11.74
N THR A 77 2.97 -13.40 -10.65
CA THR A 77 2.27 -12.16 -10.24
C THR A 77 2.98 -11.39 -9.12
N ILE A 78 3.99 -11.98 -8.48
CA ILE A 78 4.66 -11.41 -7.31
C ILE A 78 5.40 -10.10 -7.65
N GLY A 79 5.94 -9.99 -8.86
CA GLY A 79 6.53 -8.72 -9.33
C GLY A 79 5.51 -7.58 -9.37
N VAL A 80 4.23 -7.87 -9.67
CA VAL A 80 3.15 -6.87 -9.61
C VAL A 80 2.98 -6.36 -8.16
N ASP A 81 3.01 -7.25 -7.17
CA ASP A 81 2.94 -6.86 -5.77
C ASP A 81 4.08 -5.92 -5.38
N CYS A 82 5.31 -6.25 -5.79
CA CYS A 82 6.49 -5.43 -5.51
C CYS A 82 6.35 -4.01 -6.07
N VAL A 83 5.93 -3.89 -7.33
CA VAL A 83 5.68 -2.58 -7.96
C VAL A 83 4.53 -1.86 -7.25
N ALA A 84 3.40 -2.53 -7.03
CA ALA A 84 2.18 -1.95 -6.48
C ALA A 84 2.40 -1.31 -5.10
N MET A 85 3.11 -1.98 -4.20
CA MET A 85 3.37 -1.47 -2.84
C MET A 85 4.10 -0.12 -2.89
N ASN A 86 4.99 0.06 -3.85
CA ASN A 86 5.77 1.28 -4.01
C ASN A 86 5.02 2.38 -4.77
N VAL A 87 4.42 2.08 -5.91
CA VAL A 87 3.79 3.11 -6.75
C VAL A 87 2.47 3.62 -6.20
N ASN A 88 1.72 2.79 -5.45
CA ASN A 88 0.51 3.23 -4.76
C ASN A 88 0.83 4.22 -3.63
N ASP A 89 1.98 4.09 -2.98
CA ASP A 89 2.43 5.05 -1.98
C ASP A 89 2.87 6.37 -2.61
N LEU A 90 3.50 6.34 -3.81
CA LEU A 90 3.85 7.56 -4.54
C LEU A 90 2.62 8.41 -4.90
N ILE A 91 1.56 7.77 -5.39
CA ILE A 91 0.34 8.51 -5.77
C ILE A 91 -0.40 9.09 -4.56
N CYS A 92 -0.19 8.56 -3.36
CA CYS A 92 -0.78 9.13 -2.14
C CYS A 92 -0.26 10.54 -1.84
N VAL A 93 0.92 10.90 -2.34
CA VAL A 93 1.48 12.26 -2.22
C VAL A 93 1.31 13.08 -3.50
N GLY A 94 0.50 12.61 -4.46
CA GLY A 94 0.23 13.26 -5.74
C GLY A 94 1.32 13.04 -6.80
N ALA A 95 2.32 12.21 -6.53
CA ALA A 95 3.43 12.01 -7.45
C ALA A 95 3.11 10.96 -8.53
N GLU A 96 3.36 11.31 -9.79
CA GLU A 96 3.34 10.36 -10.90
C GLU A 96 4.60 9.48 -10.85
N PRO A 97 4.47 8.13 -10.79
CA PRO A 97 5.60 7.24 -10.87
C PRO A 97 6.31 7.35 -12.22
N LEU A 98 7.63 7.54 -12.22
CA LEU A 98 8.44 7.65 -13.43
C LEU A 98 9.27 6.41 -13.68
N THR A 99 9.90 5.89 -12.62
CA THR A 99 10.79 4.76 -12.73
C THR A 99 10.77 3.88 -11.50
N PHE A 100 11.16 2.63 -11.72
CA PHE A 100 11.24 1.58 -10.70
C PHE A 100 12.58 0.87 -10.83
N VAL A 101 13.16 0.47 -9.71
CA VAL A 101 14.30 -0.45 -9.62
C VAL A 101 13.99 -1.53 -8.60
N ASP A 102 14.44 -2.77 -8.87
CA ASP A 102 14.24 -3.90 -7.98
C ASP A 102 15.53 -4.34 -7.27
N TYR A 103 15.36 -5.08 -6.20
CA TYR A 103 16.42 -5.83 -5.52
C TYR A 103 15.93 -7.25 -5.28
N VAL A 104 16.58 -8.23 -5.95
CA VAL A 104 16.32 -9.65 -5.76
C VAL A 104 17.47 -10.28 -5.01
N ALA A 105 17.22 -10.84 -3.83
CA ALA A 105 18.18 -11.64 -3.08
C ALA A 105 17.83 -13.13 -3.20
N LEU A 106 18.80 -13.98 -3.54
CA LEU A 106 18.62 -15.41 -3.79
C LEU A 106 19.56 -16.25 -2.91
N ASP A 107 19.11 -17.44 -2.50
CA ASP A 107 20.00 -18.45 -1.94
C ASP A 107 20.86 -19.13 -3.02
N LYS A 108 20.34 -19.25 -4.22
CA LYS A 108 21.02 -19.81 -5.42
C LYS A 108 20.42 -19.25 -6.70
N PRO A 109 21.19 -19.20 -7.81
CA PRO A 109 20.65 -18.83 -9.10
C PRO A 109 19.52 -19.77 -9.54
N ASP A 110 18.40 -19.20 -10.04
CA ASP A 110 17.23 -19.93 -10.53
C ASP A 110 16.63 -19.16 -11.72
N ASP A 111 16.90 -19.61 -12.94
CA ASP A 111 16.48 -18.92 -14.18
C ASP A 111 14.97 -18.90 -14.34
N VAL A 112 14.26 -19.95 -13.85
CA VAL A 112 12.79 -20.05 -13.97
C VAL A 112 12.14 -19.06 -13.03
N LEU A 113 12.60 -19.01 -11.78
CA LEU A 113 12.14 -18.02 -10.79
C LEU A 113 12.37 -16.59 -11.32
N MET A 114 13.58 -16.30 -11.80
CA MET A 114 13.92 -14.96 -12.28
C MET A 114 13.06 -14.54 -13.48
N ALA A 115 12.74 -15.47 -14.39
CA ALA A 115 11.84 -15.19 -15.50
C ALA A 115 10.40 -14.89 -15.02
N GLN A 116 9.88 -15.62 -14.03
CA GLN A 116 8.57 -15.36 -13.44
C GLN A 116 8.53 -14.01 -12.73
N LEU A 117 9.52 -13.71 -11.88
CA LEU A 117 9.61 -12.41 -11.20
C LEU A 117 9.70 -11.25 -12.20
N GLY A 118 10.53 -11.41 -13.26
CA GLY A 118 10.68 -10.41 -14.30
C GLY A 118 9.38 -10.16 -15.07
N ALA A 119 8.60 -11.20 -15.36
CA ALA A 119 7.29 -11.05 -16.00
C ALA A 119 6.32 -10.23 -15.13
N GLY A 120 6.25 -10.52 -13.82
CA GLY A 120 5.42 -9.78 -12.88
C GLY A 120 5.88 -8.32 -12.70
N LEU A 121 7.20 -8.07 -12.61
CA LEU A 121 7.76 -6.71 -12.54
C LEU A 121 7.43 -5.90 -13.78
N ALA A 122 7.59 -6.50 -14.98
CA ALA A 122 7.25 -5.84 -16.24
C ALA A 122 5.76 -5.49 -16.32
N GLU A 123 4.87 -6.41 -15.93
CA GLU A 123 3.44 -6.16 -15.89
C GLU A 123 3.07 -5.07 -14.88
N GLY A 124 3.64 -5.10 -13.66
CA GLY A 124 3.43 -4.07 -12.65
C GLY A 124 3.85 -2.68 -13.15
N CYS A 125 5.03 -2.56 -13.75
CA CYS A 125 5.51 -1.30 -14.34
C CYS A 125 4.61 -0.83 -15.50
N ARG A 126 4.11 -1.75 -16.33
CA ARG A 126 3.18 -1.43 -17.42
C ARG A 126 1.85 -0.87 -16.86
N LEU A 127 1.30 -1.49 -15.82
CA LEU A 127 0.07 -1.03 -15.14
C LEU A 127 0.24 0.34 -14.48
N ALA A 128 1.42 0.58 -13.90
CA ALA A 128 1.79 1.86 -13.29
C ALA A 128 2.20 2.92 -14.32
N ASN A 129 2.42 2.55 -15.59
CA ASN A 129 3.00 3.41 -16.64
C ASN A 129 4.35 4.01 -16.21
N CYS A 130 5.21 3.20 -15.59
CA CYS A 130 6.56 3.61 -15.21
C CYS A 130 7.62 2.68 -15.87
N THR A 131 8.86 3.16 -15.97
CA THR A 131 9.97 2.41 -16.57
C THR A 131 10.70 1.60 -15.49
N LEU A 132 10.90 0.31 -15.68
CA LEU A 132 11.89 -0.45 -14.92
C LEU A 132 13.27 -0.10 -15.50
N SER A 133 14.04 0.72 -14.78
CA SER A 133 15.29 1.31 -15.28
C SER A 133 16.56 0.59 -14.82
N GLY A 134 16.42 -0.38 -13.92
CA GLY A 134 17.55 -1.14 -13.38
C GLY A 134 17.13 -1.98 -12.18
N GLY A 135 18.12 -2.52 -11.53
CA GLY A 135 17.93 -3.36 -10.34
C GLY A 135 19.24 -4.02 -9.92
N GLU A 136 19.17 -4.88 -8.91
CA GLU A 136 20.29 -5.68 -8.42
C GLU A 136 19.84 -7.11 -8.14
N THR A 137 20.66 -8.07 -8.50
CA THR A 137 20.48 -9.49 -8.16
C THR A 137 21.66 -9.98 -7.35
N ALA A 138 21.42 -10.34 -6.09
CA ALA A 138 22.44 -10.81 -5.19
C ALA A 138 22.24 -12.29 -4.81
N VAL A 139 23.28 -13.12 -4.95
CA VAL A 139 23.27 -14.50 -4.47
C VAL A 139 23.90 -14.53 -3.08
N VAL A 140 23.08 -14.69 -2.04
CA VAL A 140 23.47 -14.53 -0.63
C VAL A 140 22.92 -15.66 0.26
N PRO A 141 23.37 -16.92 0.06
CA PRO A 141 22.78 -18.12 0.67
C PRO A 141 22.84 -18.16 2.20
N GLU A 142 23.75 -17.38 2.82
CA GLU A 142 23.86 -17.30 4.28
C GLU A 142 22.86 -16.32 4.91
N LEU A 143 22.29 -15.41 4.13
CA LEU A 143 21.36 -14.37 4.59
C LEU A 143 19.91 -14.65 4.23
N VAL A 144 19.66 -15.23 3.05
CA VAL A 144 18.31 -15.45 2.50
C VAL A 144 18.07 -16.94 2.30
N ARG A 145 16.88 -17.39 2.64
CA ARG A 145 16.37 -18.72 2.28
C ARG A 145 15.41 -18.57 1.12
N ASP A 146 15.65 -19.32 0.02
CA ASP A 146 14.92 -19.22 -1.22
C ASP A 146 15.17 -17.86 -1.89
N PHE A 147 14.30 -16.88 -1.72
CA PHE A 147 14.50 -15.53 -2.28
C PHE A 147 13.77 -14.46 -1.48
N ASP A 148 14.18 -13.21 -1.69
CA ASP A 148 13.46 -12.01 -1.28
C ASP A 148 13.38 -11.02 -2.45
N LEU A 149 12.31 -10.22 -2.49
CA LEU A 149 12.05 -9.24 -3.54
C LEU A 149 11.58 -7.92 -2.92
N ALA A 150 12.33 -6.89 -3.17
CA ALA A 150 12.00 -5.51 -2.81
C ALA A 150 12.19 -4.59 -4.02
N GLY A 151 11.68 -3.39 -3.93
CA GLY A 151 11.86 -2.40 -4.98
C GLY A 151 11.87 -0.98 -4.46
N THR A 152 12.21 -0.05 -5.34
CA THR A 152 12.18 1.38 -5.08
C THR A 152 11.54 2.07 -6.28
N ALA A 153 10.47 2.80 -6.05
CA ALA A 153 9.85 3.66 -7.03
C ALA A 153 10.28 5.11 -6.85
N VAL A 154 10.46 5.81 -7.97
CA VAL A 154 10.72 7.24 -8.00
C VAL A 154 9.66 7.91 -8.86
N GLY A 155 9.03 8.93 -8.33
CA GLY A 155 8.02 9.74 -9.01
C GLY A 155 8.33 11.22 -8.93
N TRP A 156 7.52 12.02 -9.62
CA TRP A 156 7.63 13.47 -9.60
C TRP A 156 6.26 14.11 -9.41
N VAL A 157 6.23 15.23 -8.69
CA VAL A 157 5.03 16.03 -8.47
C VAL A 157 5.39 17.52 -8.52
N ALA A 158 4.56 18.33 -9.19
CA ALA A 158 4.71 19.76 -9.14
C ALA A 158 4.45 20.27 -7.71
N ARG A 159 5.15 21.34 -7.31
CA ARG A 159 5.09 21.82 -5.92
C ARG A 159 3.68 22.19 -5.45
N GLY A 160 2.86 22.72 -6.36
CA GLY A 160 1.46 23.10 -6.06
C GLY A 160 0.50 21.91 -5.97
N ASP A 161 0.90 20.74 -6.47
CA ASP A 161 0.07 19.54 -6.57
C ASP A 161 0.43 18.48 -5.50
N ILE A 162 1.38 18.80 -4.61
CA ILE A 162 1.73 17.92 -3.49
C ILE A 162 0.51 17.73 -2.59
N ILE A 163 0.14 16.49 -2.36
CA ILE A 163 -0.94 16.10 -1.45
C ILE A 163 -0.32 15.77 -0.09
N ASP A 164 -0.47 16.67 0.86
CA ASP A 164 0.09 16.58 2.21
C ASP A 164 -0.96 16.49 3.32
N GLY A 165 -2.25 16.37 2.94
CA GLY A 165 -3.36 16.31 3.87
C GLY A 165 -3.76 17.66 4.49
N SER A 166 -3.09 18.75 4.17
CA SER A 166 -3.42 20.09 4.72
C SER A 166 -4.78 20.61 4.27
N ARG A 167 -5.31 20.09 3.14
CA ARG A 167 -6.62 20.46 2.61
C ARG A 167 -7.77 19.64 3.16
N VAL A 168 -7.50 18.58 3.94
CA VAL A 168 -8.56 17.76 4.57
C VAL A 168 -9.45 18.65 5.43
N ALA A 169 -10.76 18.53 5.25
CA ALA A 169 -11.77 19.34 5.92
C ALA A 169 -12.93 18.50 6.46
N ASP A 170 -13.61 19.04 7.47
CA ASP A 170 -14.86 18.49 7.97
C ASP A 170 -15.91 18.48 6.87
N GLY A 171 -16.53 17.33 6.62
CA GLY A 171 -17.51 17.13 5.55
C GLY A 171 -16.93 16.54 4.26
N ASP A 172 -15.61 16.41 4.11
CA ASP A 172 -15.03 15.74 2.95
C ASP A 172 -15.60 14.33 2.80
N ALA A 173 -15.92 13.93 1.58
CA ALA A 173 -16.39 12.58 1.31
C ALA A 173 -15.19 11.60 1.23
N LEU A 174 -15.37 10.42 1.83
CA LEU A 174 -14.42 9.32 1.71
C LEU A 174 -14.88 8.36 0.62
N ILE A 175 -14.07 8.21 -0.43
CA ILE A 175 -14.30 7.24 -1.50
C ILE A 175 -13.33 6.08 -1.30
N GLY A 176 -13.88 4.86 -1.15
CA GLY A 176 -13.09 3.63 -1.08
C GLY A 176 -12.97 2.97 -2.44
N LEU A 177 -11.77 2.49 -2.77
CA LEU A 177 -11.49 1.64 -3.93
C LEU A 177 -11.30 0.20 -3.47
N ALA A 178 -11.91 -0.74 -4.20
CA ALA A 178 -11.83 -2.16 -3.86
C ALA A 178 -10.40 -2.69 -3.98
N SER A 179 -10.00 -3.54 -3.02
CA SER A 179 -8.80 -4.38 -3.13
C SER A 179 -9.07 -5.65 -3.92
N SER A 180 -8.01 -6.32 -4.37
CA SER A 180 -8.06 -7.65 -4.99
C SER A 180 -8.03 -8.81 -3.97
N GLY A 181 -7.86 -8.49 -2.69
CA GLY A 181 -7.64 -9.42 -1.60
C GLY A 181 -6.74 -8.79 -0.54
N PRO A 182 -5.94 -9.57 0.19
CA PRO A 182 -5.05 -9.06 1.25
C PRO A 182 -3.91 -8.16 0.75
N HIS A 183 -3.73 -8.04 -0.57
CA HIS A 183 -2.60 -7.37 -1.20
C HIS A 183 -1.27 -8.03 -0.79
N SER A 184 -0.37 -7.31 -0.11
CA SER A 184 0.92 -7.86 0.35
C SER A 184 1.05 -7.88 1.88
N ASN A 185 -0.06 -7.73 2.63
CA ASN A 185 -0.02 -7.59 4.09
C ASN A 185 -0.71 -8.73 4.82
N GLY A 186 -0.27 -8.99 6.07
CA GLY A 186 -0.87 -10.00 6.93
C GLY A 186 -0.46 -11.45 6.65
N TYR A 187 0.47 -11.71 5.72
CA TYR A 187 0.80 -13.07 5.29
C TYR A 187 1.48 -13.94 6.34
N THR A 188 2.14 -13.37 7.33
CA THR A 188 2.67 -14.14 8.47
C THR A 188 1.54 -14.84 9.22
N LEU A 189 0.37 -14.20 9.35
CA LEU A 189 -0.82 -14.78 9.96
C LEU A 189 -1.56 -15.71 8.97
N ILE A 190 -1.79 -15.26 7.74
CA ILE A 190 -2.44 -16.05 6.67
C ILE A 190 -1.80 -17.43 6.52
N ARG A 191 -0.49 -17.50 6.37
CA ARG A 191 0.25 -18.75 6.17
C ARG A 191 0.13 -19.75 7.32
N ARG A 192 -0.10 -19.29 8.54
CA ARG A 192 -0.32 -20.18 9.69
C ARG A 192 -1.73 -20.78 9.71
N LEU A 193 -2.69 -20.13 9.04
CA LEU A 193 -4.08 -20.55 8.99
C LEU A 193 -4.41 -21.33 7.72
N PHE A 194 -3.68 -21.07 6.64
CA PHE A 194 -3.91 -21.66 5.33
C PHE A 194 -3.78 -23.20 5.38
N ASN A 195 -4.67 -23.88 4.70
CA ASN A 195 -4.83 -25.35 4.70
C ASN A 195 -4.80 -25.96 3.30
N ASN A 196 -4.11 -25.35 2.36
CA ASN A 196 -3.94 -25.81 0.98
C ASN A 196 -5.25 -25.90 0.17
N ASP A 197 -6.26 -25.10 0.49
CA ASP A 197 -7.45 -24.95 -0.34
C ASP A 197 -7.11 -24.14 -1.60
N PRO A 198 -7.20 -24.72 -2.82
CA PRO A 198 -6.74 -24.04 -4.04
C PRO A 198 -7.62 -22.85 -4.42
N VAL A 199 -8.91 -22.86 -4.12
CA VAL A 199 -9.82 -21.73 -4.43
C VAL A 199 -9.52 -20.57 -3.53
N LEU A 200 -9.36 -20.80 -2.25
CA LEU A 200 -8.95 -19.80 -1.29
C LEU A 200 -7.51 -19.33 -1.57
N GLY A 201 -6.60 -20.26 -1.90
CA GLY A 201 -5.23 -19.95 -2.26
C GLY A 201 -5.13 -18.92 -3.39
N ALA A 202 -5.91 -19.12 -4.46
CA ALA A 202 -5.96 -18.17 -5.58
C ALA A 202 -6.44 -16.76 -5.15
N GLN A 203 -7.41 -16.66 -4.24
CA GLN A 203 -7.85 -15.37 -3.69
C GLN A 203 -6.78 -14.73 -2.79
N LEU A 204 -6.07 -15.54 -2.01
CA LEU A 204 -5.04 -15.07 -1.11
C LEU A 204 -3.78 -14.59 -1.83
N VAL A 205 -3.40 -15.18 -2.98
CA VAL A 205 -2.22 -14.76 -3.75
C VAL A 205 -2.55 -13.79 -4.89
N ALA A 206 -3.81 -13.36 -5.02
CA ALA A 206 -4.19 -12.36 -6.00
C ALA A 206 -3.25 -11.14 -5.94
N PRO A 207 -2.75 -10.64 -7.09
CA PRO A 207 -1.80 -9.55 -7.10
C PRO A 207 -2.42 -8.26 -6.54
N THR A 208 -1.63 -7.47 -5.86
CA THR A 208 -2.00 -6.15 -5.36
C THR A 208 -2.45 -5.26 -6.51
N ARG A 209 -3.60 -4.60 -6.37
CA ARG A 209 -4.07 -3.64 -7.37
C ARG A 209 -3.14 -2.44 -7.45
N ILE A 210 -2.89 -1.99 -8.68
CA ILE A 210 -2.18 -0.74 -8.97
C ILE A 210 -3.22 0.32 -9.33
N TYR A 211 -3.33 1.37 -8.51
CA TYR A 211 -4.33 2.45 -8.65
C TYR A 211 -3.80 3.68 -9.38
N VAL A 212 -2.56 3.63 -9.88
CA VAL A 212 -1.84 4.81 -10.42
C VAL A 212 -2.66 5.54 -11.48
N GLN A 213 -3.06 4.84 -12.55
CA GLN A 213 -3.71 5.50 -13.69
C GLN A 213 -5.11 6.06 -13.33
N SER A 214 -5.87 5.33 -12.50
CA SER A 214 -7.19 5.76 -12.05
C SER A 214 -7.11 6.97 -11.12
N VAL A 215 -6.13 6.99 -10.22
CA VAL A 215 -5.92 8.11 -9.29
C VAL A 215 -5.37 9.34 -10.04
N LEU A 216 -4.40 9.19 -10.95
CA LEU A 216 -3.90 10.32 -11.74
C LEU A 216 -5.02 10.95 -12.59
N ALA A 217 -5.91 10.12 -13.18
CA ALA A 217 -7.07 10.64 -13.88
C ALA A 217 -8.03 11.40 -12.95
N LEU A 218 -8.19 10.92 -11.72
CA LEU A 218 -9.01 11.57 -10.69
C LEU A 218 -8.42 12.93 -10.29
N LEU A 219 -7.11 13.01 -10.03
CA LEU A 219 -6.40 14.24 -9.65
C LEU A 219 -6.54 15.35 -10.70
N GLY A 220 -6.67 14.96 -11.97
CA GLY A 220 -6.95 15.91 -13.07
C GLY A 220 -8.41 16.36 -13.19
N ALA A 221 -9.34 15.79 -12.42
CA ALA A 221 -10.78 15.98 -12.62
C ALA A 221 -11.54 16.58 -11.44
N VAL A 222 -11.06 16.37 -10.21
CA VAL A 222 -11.71 16.83 -8.96
C VAL A 222 -10.68 17.31 -7.95
N ASP A 223 -11.12 18.03 -6.92
CA ASP A 223 -10.27 18.47 -5.82
C ASP A 223 -10.10 17.35 -4.80
N VAL A 224 -8.95 16.66 -4.87
CA VAL A 224 -8.56 15.58 -3.95
C VAL A 224 -7.76 16.18 -2.79
N HIS A 225 -8.24 16.01 -1.57
CA HIS A 225 -7.62 16.58 -0.37
C HIS A 225 -6.57 15.66 0.26
N ALA A 226 -6.80 14.34 0.20
CA ALA A 226 -5.86 13.34 0.70
C ALA A 226 -6.14 11.95 0.12
N LEU A 227 -5.12 11.08 0.20
CA LEU A 227 -5.22 9.66 -0.16
C LEU A 227 -4.55 8.80 0.92
N ALA A 228 -5.06 7.58 1.10
CA ALA A 228 -4.44 6.56 1.94
C ALA A 228 -4.42 5.22 1.22
N HIS A 229 -3.24 4.65 1.05
CA HIS A 229 -3.06 3.26 0.65
C HIS A 229 -3.30 2.38 1.87
N ILE A 230 -4.28 1.47 1.81
CA ILE A 230 -4.67 0.63 2.95
C ILE A 230 -3.83 -0.65 2.92
N THR A 231 -2.83 -0.70 3.77
CA THR A 231 -1.82 -1.75 3.89
C THR A 231 -1.84 -2.39 5.29
N GLY A 232 -0.71 -2.83 5.81
CA GLY A 232 -0.58 -3.23 7.22
C GLY A 232 -0.92 -2.07 8.15
N GLY A 233 -1.75 -2.33 9.17
CA GLY A 233 -2.39 -1.30 9.98
C GLY A 233 -3.85 -1.05 9.60
N GLY A 234 -4.32 -1.60 8.46
CA GLY A 234 -5.72 -1.56 8.05
C GLY A 234 -6.29 -0.15 8.00
N LEU A 235 -7.47 0.05 8.59
CA LEU A 235 -8.13 1.36 8.59
C LEU A 235 -7.37 2.46 9.36
N GLU A 236 -6.42 2.12 10.22
CA GLU A 236 -5.59 3.14 10.90
C GLU A 236 -4.70 3.92 9.92
N ASN A 237 -4.47 3.39 8.71
CA ASN A 237 -3.80 4.13 7.62
C ASN A 237 -4.53 5.43 7.23
N LEU A 238 -5.82 5.57 7.51
CA LEU A 238 -6.56 6.82 7.30
C LEU A 238 -6.00 7.99 8.10
N LEU A 239 -5.42 7.72 9.27
CA LEU A 239 -4.79 8.75 10.11
C LEU A 239 -3.55 9.38 9.46
N ARG A 240 -2.98 8.72 8.45
CA ARG A 240 -1.85 9.26 7.67
C ARG A 240 -2.27 10.38 6.73
N MET A 241 -3.55 10.48 6.37
CA MET A 241 -4.08 11.61 5.61
C MET A 241 -3.96 12.91 6.41
N ASN A 242 -4.49 12.94 7.65
CA ASN A 242 -4.34 14.03 8.63
C ASN A 242 -4.84 13.53 9.99
N SER A 243 -3.95 13.41 10.96
CA SER A 243 -4.25 12.87 12.29
C SER A 243 -5.13 13.77 13.16
N SER A 244 -5.41 15.00 12.71
CA SER A 244 -6.26 15.96 13.44
C SER A 244 -7.74 15.74 13.22
N PHE A 245 -8.13 14.89 12.27
CA PHE A 245 -9.52 14.62 11.93
C PHE A 245 -9.97 13.23 12.36
N ARG A 246 -11.30 13.03 12.33
CA ARG A 246 -11.96 11.73 12.47
C ARG A 246 -12.42 11.24 11.11
N TYR A 247 -12.11 10.01 10.80
CA TYR A 247 -12.55 9.32 9.57
C TYR A 247 -13.69 8.37 9.91
N VAL A 248 -14.90 8.70 9.45
CA VAL A 248 -16.11 7.92 9.71
C VAL A 248 -16.36 6.99 8.53
N VAL A 249 -16.16 5.69 8.73
CA VAL A 249 -16.41 4.65 7.72
C VAL A 249 -17.69 3.91 8.11
N ASN A 250 -18.82 4.31 7.55
CA ASN A 250 -20.16 3.79 7.90
C ASN A 250 -20.87 3.05 6.77
N ASN A 251 -20.26 3.02 5.58
CA ASN A 251 -20.76 2.34 4.39
C ASN A 251 -19.62 1.68 3.62
N PRO A 252 -18.85 0.73 4.23
CA PRO A 252 -17.69 0.12 3.58
C PRO A 252 -18.09 -0.71 2.36
N LEU A 253 -17.12 -0.95 1.47
CA LEU A 253 -17.26 -1.94 0.39
C LEU A 253 -17.50 -3.34 0.97
N PRO A 254 -18.14 -4.25 0.20
CA PRO A 254 -18.28 -5.64 0.61
C PRO A 254 -16.93 -6.27 0.93
N VAL A 255 -16.84 -6.94 2.07
CA VAL A 255 -15.64 -7.66 2.50
C VAL A 255 -15.49 -8.93 1.64
N PRO A 256 -14.33 -9.15 0.99
CA PRO A 256 -14.08 -10.40 0.25
C PRO A 256 -14.12 -11.64 1.14
N GLU A 257 -14.62 -12.76 0.60
CA GLU A 257 -14.83 -14.02 1.34
C GLU A 257 -13.56 -14.55 2.03
N ALA A 258 -12.40 -14.30 1.45
CA ALA A 258 -11.11 -14.70 2.04
C ALA A 258 -10.90 -14.13 3.44
N PHE A 259 -11.36 -12.90 3.72
CA PHE A 259 -11.25 -12.30 5.06
C PHE A 259 -12.21 -12.94 6.06
N ASP A 260 -13.44 -13.25 5.65
CA ASP A 260 -14.40 -13.97 6.48
C ASP A 260 -13.87 -15.36 6.85
N TRP A 261 -13.22 -16.03 5.89
CA TRP A 261 -12.57 -17.31 6.14
C TRP A 261 -11.42 -17.15 7.15
N LEU A 262 -10.53 -16.18 6.97
CA LEU A 262 -9.41 -15.91 7.88
C LEU A 262 -9.90 -15.63 9.30
N GLN A 263 -10.93 -14.80 9.44
CA GLN A 263 -11.52 -14.46 10.72
C GLN A 263 -12.06 -15.68 11.45
N ARG A 264 -12.86 -16.49 10.77
CA ARG A 264 -13.46 -17.71 11.35
C ARG A 264 -12.40 -18.77 11.66
N LYS A 265 -11.46 -19.00 10.74
CA LYS A 265 -10.42 -20.03 10.89
C LYS A 265 -9.45 -19.71 12.01
N GLY A 266 -9.08 -18.45 12.14
CA GLY A 266 -8.14 -17.96 13.16
C GLY A 266 -8.80 -17.61 14.49
N ASP A 267 -10.14 -17.59 14.56
CA ASP A 267 -10.89 -17.05 15.71
C ASP A 267 -10.39 -15.64 16.07
N ILE A 268 -10.21 -14.81 15.00
CA ILE A 268 -9.62 -13.47 15.10
C ILE A 268 -10.72 -12.48 15.44
N ALA A 269 -10.47 -11.61 16.44
CA ALA A 269 -11.42 -10.56 16.79
C ALA A 269 -11.64 -9.59 15.61
N PRO A 270 -12.87 -9.10 15.37
CA PRO A 270 -13.13 -8.13 14.29
C PRO A 270 -12.19 -6.92 14.33
N THR A 271 -11.92 -6.38 15.50
CA THR A 271 -10.97 -5.26 15.69
C THR A 271 -9.57 -5.58 15.18
N GLU A 272 -9.06 -6.78 15.42
CA GLU A 272 -7.76 -7.22 14.93
C GLU A 272 -7.75 -7.41 13.40
N MET A 273 -8.87 -7.90 12.82
CA MET A 273 -9.00 -7.99 11.37
C MET A 273 -8.85 -6.61 10.69
N TYR A 274 -9.55 -5.60 11.20
CA TYR A 274 -9.51 -4.23 10.64
C TYR A 274 -8.23 -3.45 10.98
N ARG A 275 -7.41 -3.93 11.92
CA ARG A 275 -6.06 -3.41 12.20
C ARG A 275 -4.98 -4.10 11.39
N THR A 276 -5.19 -5.35 10.99
CA THR A 276 -4.18 -6.14 10.28
C THR A 276 -4.36 -6.09 8.76
N PHE A 277 -5.62 -6.08 8.29
CA PHE A 277 -5.97 -6.25 6.88
C PHE A 277 -6.72 -5.04 6.32
N ASN A 278 -6.67 -4.91 4.99
CA ASN A 278 -7.41 -3.89 4.26
C ASN A 278 -8.94 -4.13 4.20
N MET A 279 -9.40 -5.33 4.55
CA MET A 279 -10.81 -5.74 4.59
C MET A 279 -11.62 -5.39 3.33
N GLY A 280 -10.98 -5.44 2.15
CA GLY A 280 -11.61 -5.14 0.87
C GLY A 280 -11.42 -3.70 0.39
N LEU A 281 -10.79 -2.83 1.18
CA LEU A 281 -10.45 -1.46 0.83
C LEU A 281 -8.96 -1.36 0.49
N GLY A 282 -8.60 -1.16 -0.76
CA GLY A 282 -7.19 -1.04 -1.14
C GLY A 282 -6.69 0.40 -1.08
N MET A 283 -7.54 1.37 -1.37
CA MET A 283 -7.23 2.80 -1.29
C MET A 283 -8.46 3.58 -0.82
N VAL A 284 -8.24 4.64 -0.07
CA VAL A 284 -9.28 5.60 0.33
C VAL A 284 -8.85 7.00 -0.07
N ILE A 285 -9.78 7.76 -0.61
CA ILE A 285 -9.58 9.09 -1.15
C ILE A 285 -10.53 10.05 -0.45
N ALA A 286 -10.01 11.14 0.10
CA ALA A 286 -10.82 12.25 0.60
C ALA A 286 -10.97 13.30 -0.51
N VAL A 287 -12.21 13.60 -0.89
CA VAL A 287 -12.53 14.61 -1.90
C VAL A 287 -13.39 15.72 -1.30
N ALA A 288 -13.28 16.93 -1.86
CA ALA A 288 -14.11 18.05 -1.45
C ALA A 288 -15.60 17.73 -1.57
N THR A 289 -16.39 18.24 -0.63
CA THR A 289 -17.85 18.13 -0.66
C THR A 289 -18.41 18.71 -1.97
N GLY A 290 -19.20 17.90 -2.68
CA GLY A 290 -19.80 18.25 -3.99
C GLY A 290 -19.10 17.61 -5.19
N ASP A 291 -17.89 17.07 -5.01
CA ASP A 291 -17.13 16.40 -6.06
C ASP A 291 -17.38 14.89 -6.14
N GLU A 292 -18.15 14.31 -5.20
CA GLU A 292 -18.32 12.87 -5.03
C GLU A 292 -18.83 12.17 -6.30
N ALA A 293 -19.88 12.75 -6.93
CA ALA A 293 -20.49 12.16 -8.12
C ALA A 293 -19.51 12.15 -9.29
N ARG A 294 -18.75 13.24 -9.46
CA ARG A 294 -17.74 13.37 -10.50
C ARG A 294 -16.58 12.42 -10.26
N ALA A 295 -16.12 12.31 -9.01
CA ALA A 295 -15.06 11.39 -8.63
C ALA A 295 -15.44 9.93 -8.91
N LEU A 296 -16.64 9.50 -8.53
CA LEU A 296 -17.14 8.15 -8.82
C LEU A 296 -17.26 7.88 -10.32
N GLU A 297 -17.70 8.87 -11.11
CA GLU A 297 -17.78 8.76 -12.58
C GLU A 297 -16.39 8.52 -13.19
N VAL A 298 -15.39 9.30 -12.81
CA VAL A 298 -14.01 9.18 -13.30
C VAL A 298 -13.43 7.81 -12.93
N LEU A 299 -13.52 7.41 -11.66
CA LEU A 299 -13.01 6.13 -11.18
C LEU A 299 -13.69 4.94 -11.88
N LYS A 300 -15.00 5.01 -12.12
CA LYS A 300 -15.73 3.98 -12.85
C LYS A 300 -15.27 3.88 -14.31
N HIS A 301 -15.01 5.01 -14.99
CA HIS A 301 -14.47 5.00 -16.35
C HIS A 301 -13.06 4.44 -16.42
N ALA A 302 -12.28 4.63 -15.35
CA ALA A 302 -10.96 4.03 -15.20
C ALA A 302 -10.99 2.53 -14.80
N GLY A 303 -12.19 1.94 -14.64
CA GLY A 303 -12.35 0.52 -14.32
C GLY A 303 -12.28 0.17 -12.84
N GLU A 304 -12.38 1.17 -11.94
CA GLU A 304 -12.39 0.92 -10.51
C GLU A 304 -13.77 0.55 -9.99
N THR A 305 -13.79 -0.35 -9.00
CA THR A 305 -14.92 -0.54 -8.11
C THR A 305 -14.78 0.45 -6.96
N ALA A 306 -15.54 1.53 -7.02
CA ALA A 306 -15.47 2.64 -6.08
C ALA A 306 -16.82 2.95 -5.45
N GLN A 307 -16.81 3.39 -4.18
CA GLN A 307 -18.02 3.73 -3.42
C GLN A 307 -17.72 4.84 -2.42
N ILE A 308 -18.72 5.69 -2.13
CA ILE A 308 -18.66 6.56 -0.95
C ILE A 308 -18.81 5.68 0.28
N ILE A 309 -17.75 5.61 1.08
CA ILE A 309 -17.67 4.76 2.28
C ILE A 309 -17.95 5.50 3.58
N GLY A 310 -17.98 6.83 3.53
CA GLY A 310 -18.19 7.68 4.70
C GLY A 310 -17.73 9.11 4.48
N CYS A 311 -17.31 9.77 5.54
CA CYS A 311 -16.87 11.17 5.50
C CYS A 311 -15.78 11.46 6.52
N VAL A 312 -15.12 12.60 6.33
CA VAL A 312 -14.26 13.23 7.35
C VAL A 312 -15.13 14.02 8.31
N ALA A 313 -14.82 13.97 9.59
CA ALA A 313 -15.54 14.68 10.64
C ALA A 313 -14.58 15.36 11.62
N ALA A 314 -15.10 16.35 12.36
CA ALA A 314 -14.38 16.94 13.47
C ALA A 314 -14.04 15.90 14.56
N GLY A 315 -12.86 16.01 15.14
CA GLY A 315 -12.35 15.08 16.16
C GLY A 315 -11.16 14.29 15.65
N LYS A 316 -10.79 13.22 16.33
CA LYS A 316 -9.62 12.39 15.99
C LYS A 316 -9.98 10.92 15.93
N GLY A 317 -9.23 10.16 15.13
CA GLY A 317 -9.32 8.70 15.08
C GLY A 317 -10.14 8.18 13.92
N VAL A 318 -10.35 6.87 13.89
CA VAL A 318 -11.18 6.17 12.90
C VAL A 318 -12.42 5.63 13.60
N MET A 319 -13.60 5.89 13.03
CA MET A 319 -14.87 5.34 13.49
C MET A 319 -15.36 4.31 12.49
N HIS A 320 -15.47 3.07 12.92
CA HIS A 320 -16.05 1.96 12.17
C HIS A 320 -16.65 0.96 13.16
N ALA A 321 -17.81 0.39 12.86
CA ALA A 321 -18.54 -0.50 13.79
C ALA A 321 -17.72 -1.70 14.32
N ALA A 322 -16.70 -2.14 13.58
CA ALA A 322 -15.81 -3.22 14.04
C ALA A 322 -14.65 -2.75 14.93
N LEU A 323 -14.44 -1.44 15.08
CA LEU A 323 -13.38 -0.85 15.93
C LEU A 323 -13.93 -0.27 17.24
N GLU A 324 -15.24 -0.19 17.38
CA GLU A 324 -15.96 0.19 18.59
C GLU A 324 -16.21 -1.05 19.47
#